data_42f8deb074aedc55441b2987de105c1c
#
_entry.id   42f8deb074aedc55441b2987de105c1c
#
_cell.length_a   1.000
_cell.length_b   1.000
_cell.length_c   1.000
_cell.angle_alpha   90.00
_cell.angle_beta   90.00
_cell.angle_gamma   90.00
#
_symmetry.space_group_name_H-M   'P 1'
#
loop_
_entity.id
_entity.type
_entity.pdbx_description
1 polymer ?
#
loop_
_entity_poly.entity_id
_entity_poly.type
_entity_poly.pdbx_seq_one_letter_code
_entity_poly.pdbx_strand_id
1 'polypeptide(L)'
;RSFTRPLLKCLGFIFCGTAAAQAFGGVLVIRMFKNYRYLFQESYLSLPGWLALTTALILLPTGVLAVSIPVKRSRKEQGTLMYLLLLLLCLEMSSAALAHFYSVRTTSQLESAMGYLVHQHTWTCSQDPGSSPVDVMQRKLQCCGVHNYTDWLKASSSSSYHPACVPESCCKEKHSHCSGDLDHVEQLSEEGCLKKLDNQLCFAMRYVFWSCTVLGILELLAGVSNGILMRRQTSCDLSIL
;
A
#
# COMPACT_ATOMS: atom_id res chain seq x y z
N ARG A 1 -8.79 -41.02 8.07
CA ARG A 1 -7.87 -40.91 6.91
C ARG A 1 -7.47 -39.48 6.70
N SER A 2 -6.17 -39.22 6.59
CA SER A 2 -5.52 -37.91 6.73
C SER A 2 -6.01 -36.83 5.78
N PHE A 3 -6.98 -36.06 6.19
CA PHE A 3 -7.41 -34.81 5.52
C PHE A 3 -6.26 -33.76 5.48
N THR A 4 -5.31 -33.84 6.40
CA THR A 4 -4.19 -32.89 6.54
C THR A 4 -3.25 -32.85 5.34
N ARG A 5 -3.01 -33.95 4.63
CA ARG A 5 -2.13 -33.99 3.45
C ARG A 5 -2.71 -33.22 2.25
N PRO A 6 -3.96 -33.49 1.81
CA PRO A 6 -4.55 -32.73 0.71
C PRO A 6 -4.76 -31.26 1.10
N LEU A 7 -5.09 -30.97 2.37
CA LEU A 7 -5.22 -29.61 2.87
C LEU A 7 -3.91 -28.85 2.75
N LEU A 8 -2.77 -29.41 3.18
CA LEU A 8 -1.47 -28.77 3.09
C LEU A 8 -1.04 -28.53 1.64
N LYS A 9 -1.33 -29.43 0.71
CA LYS A 9 -1.12 -29.23 -0.72
C LYS A 9 -1.95 -28.07 -1.27
N CYS A 10 -3.24 -28.02 -0.92
CA CYS A 10 -4.15 -26.97 -1.35
C CYS A 10 -3.67 -25.61 -0.85
N LEU A 11 -3.30 -25.50 0.43
CA LEU A 11 -2.74 -24.29 1.02
C LEU A 11 -1.43 -23.87 0.33
N GLY A 12 -0.56 -24.80 -0.03
CA GLY A 12 0.66 -24.51 -0.77
C GLY A 12 0.41 -23.89 -2.15
N PHE A 13 -0.60 -24.38 -2.90
CA PHE A 13 -1.01 -23.75 -4.16
C PHE A 13 -1.60 -22.36 -3.94
N ILE A 14 -2.40 -22.17 -2.89
CA ILE A 14 -2.94 -20.87 -2.52
C ILE A 14 -1.80 -19.90 -2.19
N PHE A 15 -0.78 -20.32 -1.44
CA PHE A 15 0.38 -19.48 -1.13
C PHE A 15 1.14 -19.04 -2.38
N CYS A 16 1.34 -19.92 -3.34
CA CYS A 16 1.96 -19.54 -4.61
C CYS A 16 1.14 -18.50 -5.39
N GLY A 17 -0.18 -18.65 -5.41
CA GLY A 17 -1.08 -17.70 -6.07
C GLY A 17 -1.16 -16.35 -5.37
N THR A 18 -1.24 -16.36 -4.03
CA THR A 18 -1.34 -15.13 -3.22
C THR A 18 -0.03 -14.35 -3.15
N ALA A 19 1.13 -15.01 -3.33
CA ALA A 19 2.42 -14.35 -3.42
C ALA A 19 2.46 -13.28 -4.54
N ALA A 20 1.83 -13.56 -5.69
CA ALA A 20 1.74 -12.60 -6.78
C ALA A 20 0.87 -11.38 -6.40
N ALA A 21 -0.27 -11.60 -5.73
CA ALA A 21 -1.15 -10.53 -5.26
C ALA A 21 -0.47 -9.66 -4.20
N GLN A 22 0.28 -10.29 -3.28
CA GLN A 22 1.04 -9.60 -2.24
C GLN A 22 2.19 -8.77 -2.83
N ALA A 23 2.93 -9.30 -3.81
CA ALA A 23 3.97 -8.57 -4.52
C ALA A 23 3.39 -7.36 -5.27
N PHE A 24 2.26 -7.54 -5.94
CA PHE A 24 1.56 -6.45 -6.63
C PHE A 24 1.14 -5.33 -5.66
N GLY A 25 0.52 -5.67 -4.52
CA GLY A 25 0.14 -4.72 -3.49
C GLY A 25 1.35 -3.96 -2.91
N GLY A 26 2.43 -4.67 -2.62
CA GLY A 26 3.68 -4.07 -2.14
C GLY A 26 4.27 -3.07 -3.14
N VAL A 27 4.33 -3.44 -4.42
CA VAL A 27 4.81 -2.54 -5.50
C VAL A 27 3.91 -1.32 -5.66
N LEU A 28 2.58 -1.48 -5.57
CA LEU A 28 1.65 -0.34 -5.63
C LEU A 28 1.93 0.66 -4.50
N VAL A 29 2.04 0.19 -3.25
CA VAL A 29 2.34 1.04 -2.09
C VAL A 29 3.67 1.76 -2.29
N ILE A 30 4.74 1.06 -2.68
CA ILE A 30 6.06 1.66 -2.91
C ILE A 30 5.99 2.73 -4.01
N ARG A 31 5.30 2.46 -5.12
CA ARG A 31 5.13 3.42 -6.22
C ARG A 31 4.35 4.66 -5.79
N MET A 32 3.28 4.49 -5.01
CA MET A 32 2.51 5.61 -4.49
C MET A 32 3.39 6.52 -3.63
N PHE A 33 4.12 5.96 -2.67
CA PHE A 33 5.01 6.76 -1.83
C PHE A 33 6.17 7.39 -2.60
N LYS A 34 6.74 6.70 -3.60
CA LYS A 34 7.78 7.28 -4.45
C LYS A 34 7.28 8.47 -5.26
N ASN A 35 6.05 8.40 -5.80
CA ASN A 35 5.45 9.48 -6.58
C ASN A 35 5.10 10.71 -5.74
N TYR A 36 4.77 10.53 -4.47
CA TYR A 36 4.37 11.60 -3.54
C TYR A 36 5.40 11.84 -2.43
N ARG A 37 6.67 11.45 -2.66
CA ARG A 37 7.76 11.55 -1.68
C ARG A 37 7.96 12.96 -1.13
N TYR A 38 7.69 13.99 -1.94
CA TYR A 38 7.82 15.39 -1.55
C TYR A 38 6.76 15.85 -0.52
N LEU A 39 5.64 15.10 -0.37
CA LEU A 39 4.62 15.35 0.64
C LEU A 39 4.95 14.71 1.98
N PHE A 40 5.80 13.70 1.98
CA PHE A 40 6.10 12.92 3.16
C PHE A 40 7.54 13.20 3.61
N GLN A 41 7.69 13.89 4.72
CA GLN A 41 8.99 14.20 5.31
C GLN A 41 9.70 12.94 5.83
N GLU A 42 8.95 11.86 6.08
CA GLU A 42 9.46 10.61 6.62
C GLU A 42 9.44 9.47 5.61
N SER A 43 10.63 8.89 5.35
CA SER A 43 10.82 7.75 4.44
C SER A 43 10.17 6.44 4.92
N TYR A 44 9.68 6.39 6.17
CA TYR A 44 9.17 5.16 6.79
C TYR A 44 7.78 4.73 6.28
N LEU A 45 7.05 5.60 5.60
CA LEU A 45 5.73 5.27 5.07
C LEU A 45 5.75 4.20 3.96
N SER A 46 6.90 3.97 3.33
CA SER A 46 7.07 2.89 2.34
C SER A 46 7.34 1.52 2.98
N LEU A 47 7.59 1.44 4.29
CA LEU A 47 7.91 0.19 4.99
C LEU A 47 6.85 -0.90 4.81
N PRO A 48 5.52 -0.64 4.94
CA PRO A 48 4.52 -1.69 4.71
C PRO A 48 4.61 -2.29 3.31
N GLY A 49 4.93 -1.50 2.30
CA GLY A 49 5.12 -1.97 0.93
C GLY A 49 6.37 -2.85 0.77
N TRP A 50 7.48 -2.49 1.39
CA TRP A 50 8.69 -3.31 1.40
C TRP A 50 8.51 -4.62 2.18
N LEU A 51 7.83 -4.57 3.32
CA LEU A 51 7.47 -5.77 4.07
C LEU A 51 6.57 -6.69 3.26
N ALA A 52 5.54 -6.18 2.59
CA ALA A 52 4.68 -6.97 1.71
C ALA A 52 5.46 -7.62 0.55
N LEU A 53 6.46 -6.93 -0.01
CA LEU A 53 7.31 -7.50 -1.06
C LEU A 53 8.23 -8.59 -0.52
N THR A 54 8.83 -8.41 0.65
CA THR A 54 9.68 -9.43 1.28
C THR A 54 8.87 -10.66 1.68
N THR A 55 7.66 -10.50 2.21
CA THR A 55 6.76 -11.64 2.50
C THR A 55 6.41 -12.41 1.24
N ALA A 56 6.11 -11.73 0.12
CA ALA A 56 5.83 -12.39 -1.16
C ALA A 56 7.00 -13.26 -1.65
N LEU A 57 8.23 -12.77 -1.51
CA LEU A 57 9.44 -13.51 -1.89
C LEU A 57 9.67 -14.78 -1.05
N ILE A 58 9.30 -14.75 0.25
CA ILE A 58 9.42 -15.91 1.15
C ILE A 58 8.24 -16.85 0.97
N LEU A 59 7.07 -16.32 0.63
CA LEU A 59 5.83 -17.09 0.46
C LEU A 59 5.91 -18.10 -0.69
N LEU A 60 6.61 -17.76 -1.79
CA LEU A 60 6.81 -18.67 -2.92
C LEU A 60 7.51 -19.98 -2.54
N PRO A 61 8.73 -19.97 -1.96
CA PRO A 61 9.39 -21.20 -1.54
C PRO A 61 8.62 -21.95 -0.44
N THR A 62 7.92 -21.20 0.45
CA THR A 62 7.07 -21.80 1.47
C THR A 62 5.91 -22.58 0.85
N GLY A 63 5.26 -22.03 -0.18
CA GLY A 63 4.20 -22.70 -0.93
C GLY A 63 4.70 -23.97 -1.63
N VAL A 64 5.86 -23.90 -2.29
CA VAL A 64 6.49 -25.06 -2.94
C VAL A 64 6.81 -26.17 -1.93
N LEU A 65 7.36 -25.83 -0.76
CA LEU A 65 7.61 -26.79 0.33
C LEU A 65 6.32 -27.42 0.83
N ALA A 66 5.26 -26.62 1.06
CA ALA A 66 3.97 -27.13 1.52
C ALA A 66 3.33 -28.13 0.55
N VAL A 67 3.52 -27.97 -0.77
CA VAL A 67 3.10 -28.94 -1.78
C VAL A 67 3.96 -30.20 -1.76
N SER A 68 5.28 -30.06 -1.55
CA SER A 68 6.27 -31.14 -1.67
C SER A 68 6.29 -32.09 -0.46
N ILE A 69 6.11 -31.58 0.75
CA ILE A 69 6.20 -32.34 2.01
C ILE A 69 5.27 -33.56 2.07
N PRO A 70 3.98 -33.47 1.70
CA PRO A 70 3.09 -34.63 1.73
C PRO A 70 3.52 -35.78 0.85
N VAL A 71 4.41 -35.52 -0.12
CA VAL A 71 4.97 -36.54 -1.06
C VAL A 71 6.23 -37.15 -0.49
N LYS A 72 7.20 -36.34 -0.05
CA LYS A 72 8.56 -36.78 0.33
C LYS A 72 8.71 -37.26 1.76
N ARG A 73 7.81 -36.93 2.69
CA ARG A 73 7.83 -37.30 4.12
C ARG A 73 9.15 -36.97 4.85
N SER A 74 9.86 -35.92 4.48
CA SER A 74 11.12 -35.53 5.11
C SER A 74 10.87 -34.68 6.37
N ARG A 75 11.42 -35.11 7.52
CA ARG A 75 11.33 -34.36 8.78
C ARG A 75 12.03 -32.99 8.72
N LYS A 76 13.15 -32.93 8.01
CA LYS A 76 13.90 -31.66 7.85
C LYS A 76 13.07 -30.63 7.09
N GLU A 77 12.42 -31.02 6.00
CA GLU A 77 11.54 -30.14 5.23
C GLU A 77 10.33 -29.65 6.04
N GLN A 78 9.75 -30.51 6.87
CA GLN A 78 8.65 -30.14 7.79
C GLN A 78 9.08 -29.09 8.83
N GLY A 79 10.30 -29.26 9.41
CA GLY A 79 10.86 -28.28 10.34
C GLY A 79 11.16 -26.94 9.66
N THR A 80 11.71 -26.98 8.45
CA THR A 80 11.94 -25.77 7.63
C THR A 80 10.64 -25.05 7.31
N LEU A 81 9.58 -25.79 6.94
CA LEU A 81 8.27 -25.20 6.69
C LEU A 81 7.72 -24.52 7.94
N MET A 82 7.80 -25.13 9.12
CA MET A 82 7.36 -24.50 10.38
C MET A 82 8.10 -23.20 10.65
N TYR A 83 9.41 -23.17 10.45
CA TYR A 83 10.22 -21.98 10.64
C TYR A 83 9.82 -20.87 9.66
N LEU A 84 9.63 -21.18 8.38
CA LEU A 84 9.22 -20.22 7.36
C LEU A 84 7.82 -19.65 7.64
N LEU A 85 6.86 -20.49 8.05
CA LEU A 85 5.52 -20.05 8.41
C LEU A 85 5.52 -19.10 9.62
N LEU A 86 6.33 -19.37 10.65
CA LEU A 86 6.48 -18.47 11.80
C LEU A 86 7.12 -17.15 11.40
N LEU A 87 8.15 -17.18 10.55
CA LEU A 87 8.81 -15.97 10.05
C LEU A 87 7.82 -15.11 9.25
N LEU A 88 7.07 -15.73 8.33
CA LEU A 88 6.04 -15.05 7.54
C LEU A 88 4.97 -14.42 8.43
N LEU A 89 4.45 -15.18 9.39
CA LEU A 89 3.43 -14.67 10.32
C LEU A 89 3.94 -13.42 11.08
N CYS A 90 5.18 -13.41 11.55
CA CYS A 90 5.77 -12.23 12.19
C CYS A 90 5.87 -11.04 11.25
N LEU A 91 6.30 -11.24 10.00
CA LEU A 91 6.40 -10.19 9.00
C LEU A 91 5.03 -9.63 8.62
N GLU A 92 4.03 -10.49 8.43
CA GLU A 92 2.68 -10.08 8.07
C GLU A 92 1.98 -9.32 9.20
N MET A 93 2.10 -9.78 10.44
CA MET A 93 1.57 -9.06 11.61
C MET A 93 2.22 -7.68 11.74
N SER A 94 3.52 -7.57 11.52
CA SER A 94 4.24 -6.29 11.54
C SER A 94 3.76 -5.37 10.42
N SER A 95 3.58 -5.89 9.21
CA SER A 95 3.08 -5.14 8.05
C SER A 95 1.63 -4.66 8.26
N ALA A 96 0.76 -5.52 8.78
CA ALA A 96 -0.63 -5.18 9.09
C ALA A 96 -0.72 -4.08 10.17
N ALA A 97 0.06 -4.21 11.24
CA ALA A 97 0.11 -3.21 12.32
C ALA A 97 0.58 -1.85 11.80
N LEU A 98 1.65 -1.81 10.99
CA LEU A 98 2.15 -0.58 10.39
C LEU A 98 1.13 0.03 9.40
N ALA A 99 0.51 -0.78 8.54
CA ALA A 99 -0.50 -0.31 7.61
C ALA A 99 -1.70 0.33 8.34
N HIS A 100 -2.15 -0.30 9.44
CA HIS A 100 -3.22 0.26 10.28
C HIS A 100 -2.80 1.56 10.95
N PHE A 101 -1.61 1.60 11.55
CA PHE A 101 -1.09 2.79 12.24
C PHE A 101 -0.94 3.98 11.29
N TYR A 102 -0.40 3.76 10.09
CA TYR A 102 -0.24 4.82 9.09
C TYR A 102 -1.57 5.25 8.49
N SER A 103 -2.51 4.34 8.29
CA SER A 103 -3.86 4.69 7.81
C SER A 103 -4.56 5.72 8.71
N VAL A 104 -4.31 5.69 10.01
CA VAL A 104 -4.94 6.60 10.98
C VAL A 104 -4.20 7.93 11.09
N ARG A 105 -2.85 7.93 10.98
CA ARG A 105 -2.04 9.14 11.23
C ARG A 105 -1.72 9.98 10.00
N THR A 106 -1.80 9.40 8.81
CA THR A 106 -1.31 10.06 7.58
C THR A 106 -2.14 11.27 7.19
N THR A 107 -3.45 11.30 7.45
CA THR A 107 -4.35 12.37 7.00
C THR A 107 -3.95 13.74 7.52
N SER A 108 -3.67 13.89 8.80
CA SER A 108 -3.31 15.19 9.40
C SER A 108 -1.93 15.69 8.94
N GLN A 109 -0.97 14.78 8.77
CA GLN A 109 0.35 15.13 8.25
C GLN A 109 0.27 15.53 6.77
N LEU A 110 -0.55 14.83 6.00
CA LEU A 110 -0.77 15.10 4.59
C LEU A 110 -1.42 16.47 4.39
N GLU A 111 -2.44 16.82 5.20
CA GLU A 111 -3.10 18.11 5.17
C GLU A 111 -2.11 19.26 5.43
N SER A 112 -1.29 19.14 6.46
CA SER A 112 -0.29 20.15 6.80
C SER A 112 0.77 20.30 5.70
N ALA A 113 1.25 19.19 5.14
CA ALA A 113 2.25 19.20 4.07
C ALA A 113 1.69 19.82 2.77
N MET A 114 0.46 19.46 2.41
CA MET A 114 -0.21 20.03 1.23
C MET A 114 -0.50 21.52 1.42
N GLY A 115 -0.95 21.95 2.60
CA GLY A 115 -1.17 23.36 2.93
C GLY A 115 0.11 24.18 2.76
N TYR A 116 1.23 23.67 3.26
CA TYR A 116 2.53 24.32 3.09
C TYR A 116 2.93 24.44 1.61
N LEU A 117 2.75 23.39 0.82
CA LEU A 117 3.09 23.40 -0.61
C LEU A 117 2.21 24.37 -1.42
N VAL A 118 0.91 24.40 -1.15
CA VAL A 118 -0.02 25.35 -1.79
C VAL A 118 0.39 26.78 -1.45
N HIS A 119 0.68 27.06 -0.20
CA HIS A 119 1.13 28.40 0.24
C HIS A 119 2.47 28.81 -0.41
N GLN A 120 3.42 27.88 -0.50
CA GLN A 120 4.71 28.15 -1.14
C GLN A 120 4.56 28.39 -2.65
N HIS A 121 3.63 27.71 -3.31
CA HIS A 121 3.45 27.80 -4.77
C HIS A 121 2.72 29.07 -5.20
N THR A 122 1.94 29.72 -4.35
CA THR A 122 1.28 31.01 -4.69
C THR A 122 2.24 32.12 -5.07
N TRP A 123 3.50 32.05 -4.63
CA TRP A 123 4.54 32.99 -5.01
C TRP A 123 5.04 32.85 -6.45
N THR A 124 4.72 31.73 -7.12
CA THR A 124 5.25 31.37 -8.43
C THR A 124 4.19 31.12 -9.50
N CYS A 125 2.94 31.56 -9.27
CA CYS A 125 1.81 31.35 -10.20
C CYS A 125 2.08 31.83 -11.66
N SER A 126 3.08 32.65 -11.88
CA SER A 126 3.44 33.22 -13.18
C SER A 126 4.74 32.69 -13.80
N GLN A 127 5.46 31.80 -13.14
CA GLN A 127 6.72 31.27 -13.63
C GLN A 127 6.66 29.76 -13.90
N ASP A 128 6.57 29.37 -15.17
CA ASP A 128 6.58 28.02 -15.70
C ASP A 128 5.40 27.12 -15.29
N PRO A 129 4.30 27.09 -16.06
CA PRO A 129 3.21 26.15 -15.81
C PRO A 129 3.65 24.71 -16.07
N GLY A 130 3.80 23.92 -15.02
CA GLY A 130 3.90 22.46 -15.14
C GLY A 130 5.09 21.76 -14.52
N SER A 131 6.06 22.46 -13.92
CA SER A 131 7.26 21.85 -13.30
C SER A 131 7.12 21.64 -11.78
N SER A 132 6.15 22.28 -11.13
CA SER A 132 5.95 22.15 -9.69
C SER A 132 5.41 20.77 -9.30
N PRO A 133 5.87 20.19 -8.18
CA PRO A 133 5.30 18.97 -7.62
C PRO A 133 3.80 19.03 -7.40
N VAL A 134 3.27 20.21 -7.05
CA VAL A 134 1.83 20.45 -6.86
C VAL A 134 1.07 20.32 -8.17
N ASP A 135 1.59 20.90 -9.26
CA ASP A 135 0.97 20.83 -10.59
C ASP A 135 0.90 19.40 -11.11
N VAL A 136 1.98 18.65 -10.95
CA VAL A 136 2.02 17.23 -11.32
C VAL A 136 0.97 16.42 -10.56
N MET A 137 0.81 16.69 -9.25
CA MET A 137 -0.17 16.02 -8.41
C MET A 137 -1.60 16.38 -8.83
N GLN A 138 -1.89 17.68 -9.02
CA GLN A 138 -3.22 18.17 -9.38
C GLN A 138 -3.67 17.61 -10.73
N ARG A 139 -2.80 17.61 -11.74
CA ARG A 139 -3.09 16.99 -13.06
C ARG A 139 -3.31 15.49 -12.94
N LYS A 140 -2.46 14.77 -12.19
CA LYS A 140 -2.56 13.31 -12.05
C LYS A 140 -3.78 12.85 -11.28
N LEU A 141 -4.16 13.59 -10.24
CA LEU A 141 -5.32 13.28 -9.39
C LEU A 141 -6.60 13.96 -9.87
N GLN A 142 -6.53 14.88 -10.84
CA GLN A 142 -7.64 15.71 -11.28
C GLN A 142 -8.34 16.35 -10.08
N CYS A 143 -7.57 17.16 -9.34
CA CYS A 143 -7.97 17.81 -8.09
C CYS A 143 -7.44 19.25 -8.05
N CYS A 144 -7.95 20.09 -7.16
CA CYS A 144 -7.51 21.46 -7.02
C CYS A 144 -7.41 21.89 -5.55
N GLY A 145 -6.26 22.45 -5.17
CA GLY A 145 -5.99 22.89 -3.81
C GLY A 145 -5.91 21.73 -2.79
N VAL A 146 -5.93 22.06 -1.52
CA VAL A 146 -5.98 21.06 -0.43
C VAL A 146 -7.40 20.51 -0.33
N HIS A 147 -8.38 21.36 -0.03
CA HIS A 147 -9.80 21.00 0.09
C HIS A 147 -10.59 21.33 -1.18
N ASN A 148 -10.29 22.45 -1.83
CA ASN A 148 -10.88 22.89 -3.08
C ASN A 148 -10.08 24.06 -3.70
N TYR A 149 -10.53 24.60 -4.84
CA TYR A 149 -9.88 25.71 -5.53
C TYR A 149 -9.80 27.01 -4.69
N THR A 150 -10.69 27.21 -3.69
CA THR A 150 -10.69 28.42 -2.85
C THR A 150 -9.46 28.53 -1.96
N ASP A 151 -8.71 27.46 -1.76
CA ASP A 151 -7.48 27.48 -0.98
C ASP A 151 -6.40 28.34 -1.67
N TRP A 152 -6.40 28.37 -3.01
CA TRP A 152 -5.54 29.24 -3.81
C TRP A 152 -5.89 30.71 -3.61
N LEU A 153 -7.18 31.03 -3.49
CA LEU A 153 -7.65 32.40 -3.26
C LEU A 153 -7.27 32.90 -1.87
N LYS A 154 -7.39 32.04 -0.84
CA LYS A 154 -6.99 32.38 0.53
C LYS A 154 -5.48 32.58 0.63
N ALA A 155 -4.70 31.74 -0.03
CA ALA A 155 -3.26 31.85 -0.02
C ALA A 155 -2.75 33.11 -0.75
N SER A 156 -3.40 33.52 -1.84
CA SER A 156 -3.06 34.75 -2.58
C SER A 156 -3.50 36.03 -1.86
N SER A 157 -4.59 36.00 -1.08
CA SER A 157 -5.10 37.17 -0.35
C SER A 157 -4.17 37.66 0.76
N SER A 158 -3.24 36.83 1.22
CA SER A 158 -2.22 37.22 2.21
C SER A 158 -1.04 38.00 1.60
N SER A 159 -1.01 38.16 0.28
CA SER A 159 0.03 38.90 -0.44
C SER A 159 -0.58 40.05 -1.21
N SER A 160 -0.33 41.30 -0.77
CA SER A 160 -0.91 42.53 -1.36
C SER A 160 -0.45 42.83 -2.80
N TYR A 161 0.41 42.03 -3.40
CA TYR A 161 1.09 42.33 -4.66
C TYR A 161 0.71 41.42 -5.85
N HIS A 162 -0.03 40.32 -5.65
CA HIS A 162 -0.37 39.41 -6.75
C HIS A 162 -1.87 39.20 -6.89
N PRO A 163 -2.41 39.24 -8.12
CA PRO A 163 -3.81 38.89 -8.35
C PRO A 163 -4.05 37.44 -7.93
N ALA A 164 -5.25 37.19 -7.41
CA ALA A 164 -5.68 35.83 -7.05
C ALA A 164 -5.65 34.95 -8.31
N CYS A 165 -4.85 33.89 -8.31
CA CYS A 165 -4.72 32.97 -9.44
C CYS A 165 -4.91 31.53 -8.99
N VAL A 166 -5.50 30.75 -9.88
CA VAL A 166 -5.63 29.31 -9.75
C VAL A 166 -4.74 28.67 -10.82
N PRO A 167 -3.86 27.71 -10.47
CA PRO A 167 -2.97 27.08 -11.46
C PRO A 167 -3.75 26.37 -12.57
N GLU A 168 -3.24 26.38 -13.79
CA GLU A 168 -3.79 25.58 -14.90
C GLU A 168 -3.88 24.08 -14.62
N SER A 169 -3.04 23.59 -13.71
CA SER A 169 -3.07 22.20 -13.24
C SER A 169 -4.37 21.80 -12.54
N CYS A 170 -5.17 22.78 -12.11
CA CYS A 170 -6.52 22.58 -11.58
C CYS A 170 -7.59 22.32 -12.66
N CYS A 171 -7.27 22.55 -13.92
CA CYS A 171 -8.21 22.37 -15.03
C CYS A 171 -8.58 20.91 -15.26
N LYS A 172 -9.85 20.65 -15.56
CA LYS A 172 -10.30 19.31 -15.99
C LYS A 172 -9.72 19.00 -17.37
N GLU A 173 -9.21 17.80 -17.59
CA GLU A 173 -8.60 17.36 -18.88
C GLU A 173 -9.47 17.60 -20.11
N LYS A 174 -10.79 17.68 -19.93
CA LYS A 174 -11.76 17.88 -21.02
C LYS A 174 -11.78 19.29 -21.60
N HIS A 175 -11.12 20.25 -20.95
CA HIS A 175 -11.16 21.67 -21.31
C HIS A 175 -9.78 22.18 -21.71
N SER A 176 -9.48 22.11 -23.03
CA SER A 176 -8.19 22.49 -23.61
C SER A 176 -7.88 24.00 -23.56
N HIS A 177 -8.86 24.83 -23.23
CA HIS A 177 -8.72 26.29 -23.15
C HIS A 177 -8.88 26.86 -21.73
N CYS A 178 -8.84 26.00 -20.70
CA CYS A 178 -8.88 26.45 -19.32
C CYS A 178 -7.52 27.03 -18.92
N SER A 179 -7.52 28.27 -18.48
CA SER A 179 -6.33 29.02 -17.99
C SER A 179 -6.34 29.27 -16.49
N GLY A 180 -7.17 28.53 -15.74
CA GLY A 180 -7.33 28.80 -14.30
C GLY A 180 -8.18 30.02 -13.98
N ASP A 181 -9.00 30.48 -14.93
CA ASP A 181 -9.84 31.62 -14.79
C ASP A 181 -11.02 31.35 -13.84
N LEU A 182 -11.31 32.32 -12.99
CA LEU A 182 -12.39 32.26 -12.00
C LEU A 182 -13.77 32.54 -12.60
N ASP A 183 -13.82 33.06 -13.84
CA ASP A 183 -15.08 33.29 -14.54
C ASP A 183 -15.72 31.97 -15.02
N HIS A 184 -14.93 30.90 -15.09
CA HIS A 184 -15.35 29.57 -15.55
C HIS A 184 -14.99 28.45 -14.55
N VAL A 185 -15.52 28.57 -13.34
CA VAL A 185 -15.27 27.61 -12.23
C VAL A 185 -15.68 26.18 -12.58
N GLU A 186 -16.65 26.00 -13.49
CA GLU A 186 -17.09 24.68 -13.98
C GLU A 186 -15.99 23.90 -14.71
N GLN A 187 -14.96 24.59 -15.22
CA GLN A 187 -13.80 23.96 -15.88
C GLN A 187 -12.75 23.50 -14.89
N LEU A 188 -12.82 23.92 -13.64
CA LEU A 188 -11.90 23.54 -12.59
C LEU A 188 -12.32 22.23 -11.92
N SER A 189 -11.35 21.51 -11.37
CA SER A 189 -11.59 20.32 -10.56
C SER A 189 -12.23 20.73 -9.23
N GLU A 190 -13.39 20.17 -8.93
CA GLU A 190 -14.19 20.55 -7.75
C GLU A 190 -13.64 19.93 -6.46
N GLU A 191 -13.04 18.73 -6.55
CA GLU A 191 -12.54 18.02 -5.38
C GLU A 191 -11.11 18.44 -5.04
N GLY A 192 -10.84 18.57 -3.73
CA GLY A 192 -9.50 18.81 -3.19
C GLY A 192 -8.60 17.60 -3.31
N CYS A 193 -7.30 17.89 -3.39
CA CYS A 193 -6.27 16.86 -3.55
C CYS A 193 -6.09 16.02 -2.30
N LEU A 194 -6.31 16.58 -1.11
CA LEU A 194 -6.25 15.86 0.16
C LEU A 194 -7.21 14.67 0.16
N LYS A 195 -8.47 14.89 -0.16
CA LYS A 195 -9.50 13.83 -0.17
C LYS A 195 -9.17 12.71 -1.15
N LYS A 196 -8.73 13.06 -2.37
CA LYS A 196 -8.36 12.06 -3.40
C LYS A 196 -7.13 11.25 -3.02
N LEU A 197 -6.09 11.92 -2.53
CA LEU A 197 -4.87 11.25 -2.13
C LEU A 197 -5.08 10.40 -0.87
N ASP A 198 -5.79 10.92 0.13
CA ASP A 198 -6.15 10.17 1.34
C ASP A 198 -6.94 8.91 1.02
N ASN A 199 -7.95 8.99 0.14
CA ASN A 199 -8.71 7.83 -0.31
C ASN A 199 -7.83 6.77 -0.98
N GLN A 200 -6.87 7.17 -1.83
CA GLN A 200 -5.96 6.23 -2.48
C GLN A 200 -5.01 5.57 -1.47
N LEU A 201 -4.47 6.34 -0.53
CA LEU A 201 -3.58 5.84 0.52
C LEU A 201 -4.32 4.89 1.47
N CYS A 202 -5.49 5.29 1.94
CA CYS A 202 -6.34 4.46 2.79
C CYS A 202 -6.75 3.16 2.09
N PHE A 203 -7.06 3.21 0.79
CA PHE A 203 -7.36 2.00 0.02
C PHE A 203 -6.15 1.05 -0.03
N ALA A 204 -4.96 1.58 -0.35
CA ALA A 204 -3.73 0.78 -0.42
C ALA A 204 -3.37 0.16 0.94
N MET A 205 -3.46 0.94 2.03
CA MET A 205 -3.16 0.46 3.38
C MET A 205 -4.19 -0.57 3.85
N ARG A 206 -5.47 -0.36 3.55
CA ARG A 206 -6.54 -1.33 3.86
C ARG A 206 -6.37 -2.63 3.10
N TYR A 207 -5.95 -2.54 1.83
CA TYR A 207 -5.62 -3.73 1.05
C TYR A 207 -4.49 -4.54 1.70
N VAL A 208 -3.38 -3.89 2.08
CA VAL A 208 -2.26 -4.56 2.77
C VAL A 208 -2.72 -5.17 4.09
N PHE A 209 -3.47 -4.43 4.90
CA PHE A 209 -3.99 -4.93 6.18
C PHE A 209 -4.81 -6.20 6.02
N TRP A 210 -5.81 -6.21 5.13
CA TRP A 210 -6.69 -7.36 4.93
C TRP A 210 -5.96 -8.53 4.27
N SER A 211 -5.07 -8.29 3.31
CA SER A 211 -4.29 -9.37 2.67
C SER A 211 -3.38 -10.07 3.68
N CYS A 212 -2.66 -9.33 4.52
CA CYS A 212 -1.84 -9.91 5.58
C CYS A 212 -2.68 -10.67 6.61
N THR A 213 -3.86 -10.16 6.98
CA THR A 213 -4.74 -10.84 7.95
C THR A 213 -5.23 -12.19 7.41
N VAL A 214 -5.69 -12.22 6.15
CA VAL A 214 -6.18 -13.46 5.52
C VAL A 214 -5.03 -14.47 5.36
N LEU A 215 -3.87 -14.02 4.91
CA LEU A 215 -2.68 -14.89 4.77
C LEU A 215 -2.24 -15.44 6.11
N GLY A 216 -2.17 -14.65 7.17
CA GLY A 216 -1.81 -15.11 8.51
C GLY A 216 -2.75 -16.21 9.03
N ILE A 217 -4.06 -16.12 8.76
CA ILE A 217 -5.00 -17.20 9.09
C ILE A 217 -4.68 -18.48 8.31
N LEU A 218 -4.39 -18.38 7.00
CA LEU A 218 -4.05 -19.53 6.17
C LEU A 218 -2.71 -20.17 6.59
N GLU A 219 -1.75 -19.37 7.02
CA GLU A 219 -0.46 -19.83 7.57
C GLU A 219 -0.61 -20.59 8.88
N LEU A 220 -1.46 -20.11 9.77
CA LEU A 220 -1.81 -20.83 11.00
C LEU A 220 -2.42 -22.20 10.69
N LEU A 221 -3.35 -22.27 9.73
CA LEU A 221 -3.94 -23.54 9.29
C LEU A 221 -2.88 -24.48 8.69
N ALA A 222 -1.96 -23.96 7.89
CA ALA A 222 -0.84 -24.74 7.34
C ALA A 222 0.11 -25.23 8.44
N GLY A 223 0.42 -24.37 9.41
CA GLY A 223 1.27 -24.73 10.56
C GLY A 223 0.67 -25.83 11.42
N VAL A 224 -0.62 -25.73 11.75
CA VAL A 224 -1.36 -26.77 12.48
C VAL A 224 -1.39 -28.09 11.69
N SER A 225 -1.67 -28.02 10.39
CA SER A 225 -1.69 -29.19 9.51
C SER A 225 -0.34 -29.90 9.45
N ASN A 226 0.76 -29.13 9.30
CA ASN A 226 2.12 -29.66 9.29
C ASN A 226 2.51 -30.24 10.66
N GLY A 227 2.14 -29.57 11.77
CA GLY A 227 2.38 -30.07 13.14
C GLY A 227 1.69 -31.41 13.41
N ILE A 228 0.44 -31.59 12.94
CA ILE A 228 -0.26 -32.88 13.04
C ILE A 228 0.47 -33.97 12.24
N LEU A 229 0.98 -33.65 11.04
CA LEU A 229 1.74 -34.60 10.23
C LEU A 229 3.03 -35.02 10.93
N MET A 230 3.77 -34.07 11.55
CA MET A 230 4.99 -34.34 12.32
C MET A 230 4.71 -35.29 13.50
N ARG A 231 3.69 -35.00 14.29
CA ARG A 231 3.30 -35.87 15.44
C ARG A 231 2.97 -37.29 15.00
N ARG A 232 2.23 -37.48 13.92
CA ARG A 232 1.89 -38.79 13.40
C ARG A 232 3.12 -39.59 12.91
N GLN A 233 4.10 -38.94 12.30
CA GLN A 233 5.35 -39.59 11.91
C GLN A 233 6.13 -40.05 13.15
N THR A 234 6.24 -39.22 14.19
CA THR A 234 6.91 -39.60 15.43
C THR A 234 6.26 -40.80 16.09
N SER A 235 4.93 -40.87 16.13
CA SER A 235 4.22 -42.01 16.69
C SER A 235 4.40 -43.29 15.87
N CYS A 236 4.44 -43.20 14.54
CA CYS A 236 4.75 -44.39 13.70
C CYS A 236 6.19 -44.90 13.89
N ASP A 237 7.17 -44.01 13.97
CA ASP A 237 8.57 -44.37 14.18
C ASP A 237 8.79 -45.06 15.54
N LEU A 238 8.10 -44.58 16.61
CA LEU A 238 8.11 -45.18 17.94
C LEU A 238 7.43 -46.55 18.03
N SER A 239 6.48 -46.85 17.13
CA SER A 239 5.76 -48.13 17.11
C SER A 239 6.51 -49.23 16.32
N ILE A 240 7.60 -48.88 15.64
CA ILE A 240 8.45 -49.78 14.85
C ILE A 240 9.74 -50.17 15.63
N LEU A 241 10.08 -49.44 16.69
CA LEU A 241 11.16 -49.73 17.63
C LEU A 241 10.63 -50.61 18.79
#